data_3d57b7298103c9b405ae2c2792a0faa6
#
_entry.id   3d57b7298103c9b405ae2c2792a0faa6
#
_cell.length_a   1.000
_cell.length_b   1.000
_cell.length_c   1.000
_cell.angle_alpha   90.00
_cell.angle_beta   90.00
_cell.angle_gamma   90.00
#
_symmetry.space_group_name_H-M   'P 1'
#
loop_
_entity.id
_entity.type
_entity.pdbx_description
1 polymer ?
#
loop_
_entity_poly.entity_id
_entity_poly.type
_entity_poly.pdbx_seq_one_letter_code
_entity_poly.pdbx_strand_id
1 'polypeptide(L)'
;MYDVIIIGAGVAGAASARELSRYQAEICVLEKEEDVCCGTSKANSAIVHAGYDAAEGSLMAKLNVRGNEMMEQLSKDLDFPFKRNGSLVVCLHEDEMPGLEALYKRGITNGVPGLRILNREELRAMEPNISDEACAALYAPTGGIVCPFNLNIAMAENANANGVEFHFDTEVTDLRPVEDGWEIRTSKGTYKTRYVVNAAGVYADKFHNMVSNKKIHITPRRGDYCLLDKTAGNHVSHTVFALPGKYGKGVLVTPTVHGNLLVGPTAIDIENKEGTNTTREGLNEVITKAEMNVKNIPMRQVITSFAGLRAHEDGHEFLIGELEDAKGFIDCAGIESPGLTSSPAIGEMVADILKEKMDLREKENFIATRKGVLNPNTLSKEERIQLIKEKPEYGNIICRCEMITEGEIIDAIRRPLGAKSLDGVKRRTRAGMGRCQAGFCSPRTMEILARECHKSMFEITKSGGNSQIVKGINKDSL
;
A
#
# COMPACT_ATOMS: atom_id res chain seq x y z
N MET A 1 7.33 24.13 -17.58
CA MET A 1 8.33 23.04 -17.51
C MET A 1 8.48 22.69 -16.04
N TYR A 2 8.26 21.44 -15.65
CA TYR A 2 8.43 21.04 -14.25
C TYR A 2 9.91 20.87 -13.88
N ASP A 3 10.22 21.01 -12.60
CA ASP A 3 11.54 20.62 -12.08
C ASP A 3 11.63 19.09 -11.97
N VAL A 4 10.59 18.45 -11.45
CA VAL A 4 10.53 16.98 -11.27
C VAL A 4 9.19 16.43 -11.74
N ILE A 5 9.22 15.40 -12.56
CA ILE A 5 8.04 14.56 -12.86
C ILE A 5 8.26 13.17 -12.28
N ILE A 6 7.27 12.70 -11.50
CA ILE A 6 7.23 11.36 -10.90
C ILE A 6 6.26 10.50 -11.71
N ILE A 7 6.70 9.34 -12.18
CA ILE A 7 5.87 8.38 -12.91
C ILE A 7 5.30 7.35 -11.93
N GLY A 8 3.99 7.39 -11.71
CA GLY A 8 3.25 6.49 -10.82
C GLY A 8 2.92 7.09 -9.46
N ALA A 9 1.65 6.95 -9.05
CA ALA A 9 1.11 7.40 -7.76
C ALA A 9 0.90 6.24 -6.76
N GLY A 10 1.71 5.20 -6.87
CA GLY A 10 1.88 4.16 -5.85
C GLY A 10 2.59 4.70 -4.61
N VAL A 11 2.79 3.84 -3.60
CA VAL A 11 3.36 4.27 -2.30
C VAL A 11 4.74 4.90 -2.43
N ALA A 12 5.60 4.42 -3.33
CA ALA A 12 6.93 4.99 -3.55
C ALA A 12 6.85 6.39 -4.21
N GLY A 13 6.01 6.54 -5.24
CA GLY A 13 5.81 7.84 -5.90
C GLY A 13 5.13 8.86 -4.99
N ALA A 14 4.12 8.46 -4.20
CA ALA A 14 3.46 9.32 -3.22
C ALA A 14 4.41 9.77 -2.09
N ALA A 15 5.30 8.87 -1.62
CA ALA A 15 6.31 9.20 -0.62
C ALA A 15 7.35 10.20 -1.18
N SER A 16 7.84 9.95 -2.40
CA SER A 16 8.76 10.86 -3.10
C SER A 16 8.13 12.24 -3.33
N ALA A 17 6.88 12.28 -3.77
CA ALA A 17 6.12 13.51 -3.97
C ALA A 17 5.98 14.30 -2.65
N ARG A 18 5.67 13.61 -1.54
CA ARG A 18 5.54 14.23 -0.22
C ARG A 18 6.86 14.84 0.26
N GLU A 19 7.95 14.08 0.20
CA GLU A 19 9.23 14.61 0.68
C GLU A 19 9.74 15.76 -0.19
N LEU A 20 9.61 15.66 -1.50
CA LEU A 20 9.96 16.74 -2.43
C LEU A 20 9.04 17.98 -2.26
N SER A 21 7.80 17.80 -1.85
CA SER A 21 6.86 18.91 -1.61
C SER A 21 7.28 19.87 -0.48
N ARG A 22 8.28 19.49 0.34
CA ARG A 22 8.91 20.35 1.34
C ARG A 22 9.68 21.51 0.72
N TYR A 23 10.07 21.38 -0.55
CA TYR A 23 10.98 22.29 -1.22
C TYR A 23 10.27 23.14 -2.27
N GLN A 24 10.88 24.28 -2.58
CA GLN A 24 10.44 25.20 -3.63
C GLN A 24 10.79 24.61 -4.99
N ALA A 25 9.94 23.74 -5.51
CA ALA A 25 10.08 23.09 -6.80
C ALA A 25 8.70 22.85 -7.44
N GLU A 26 8.64 22.91 -8.76
CA GLU A 26 7.45 22.56 -9.55
C GLU A 26 7.43 21.05 -9.80
N ILE A 27 6.55 20.34 -9.12
CA ILE A 27 6.49 18.88 -9.10
C ILE A 27 5.16 18.39 -9.64
N CYS A 28 5.22 17.39 -10.51
CA CYS A 28 4.03 16.72 -11.05
C CYS A 28 4.14 15.19 -10.91
N VAL A 29 3.05 14.54 -10.59
CA VAL A 29 2.90 13.08 -10.61
C VAL A 29 1.99 12.68 -11.76
N LEU A 30 2.47 11.81 -12.65
CA LEU A 30 1.71 11.24 -13.75
C LEU A 30 1.26 9.81 -13.39
N GLU A 31 -0.05 9.57 -13.34
CA GLU A 31 -0.63 8.28 -13.00
C GLU A 31 -1.55 7.81 -14.13
N LYS A 32 -1.38 6.57 -14.57
CA LYS A 32 -2.20 5.96 -15.62
C LYS A 32 -3.63 5.68 -15.21
N GLU A 33 -3.85 5.45 -13.93
CA GLU A 33 -5.16 5.14 -13.36
C GLU A 33 -5.91 6.42 -12.95
N GLU A 34 -7.20 6.25 -12.59
CA GLU A 34 -8.08 7.35 -12.17
C GLU A 34 -7.76 7.96 -10.80
N ASP A 35 -6.91 7.29 -10.02
CA ASP A 35 -6.68 7.62 -8.60
C ASP A 35 -5.31 7.12 -8.14
N VAL A 36 -4.86 7.59 -6.99
CA VAL A 36 -3.69 7.06 -6.30
C VAL A 36 -3.96 5.65 -5.75
N CYS A 37 -2.89 4.90 -5.45
CA CYS A 37 -3.01 3.59 -4.80
C CYS A 37 -3.80 2.56 -5.65
N CYS A 38 -3.63 2.54 -6.96
CA CYS A 38 -4.34 1.63 -7.85
C CYS A 38 -3.57 0.36 -8.22
N GLY A 39 -2.23 0.34 -8.05
CA GLY A 39 -1.36 -0.81 -8.31
C GLY A 39 -1.14 -1.72 -7.08
N THR A 40 0.09 -2.21 -6.92
CA THR A 40 0.53 -3.10 -5.82
C THR A 40 0.26 -2.51 -4.43
N SER A 41 0.28 -1.18 -4.31
CA SER A 41 0.05 -0.48 -3.04
C SER A 41 -1.32 -0.76 -2.42
N LYS A 42 -2.35 -1.13 -3.21
CA LYS A 42 -3.68 -1.53 -2.69
C LYS A 42 -3.80 -3.03 -2.39
N ALA A 43 -2.86 -3.87 -2.81
CA ALA A 43 -2.99 -5.32 -2.79
C ALA A 43 -1.71 -5.99 -2.25
N ASN A 44 -1.55 -5.94 -0.93
CA ASN A 44 -0.40 -6.44 -0.18
C ASN A 44 -0.82 -6.91 1.21
N SER A 45 0.15 -7.37 2.02
CA SER A 45 -0.09 -7.89 3.38
C SER A 45 -0.34 -6.81 4.42
N ALA A 46 -0.23 -5.53 4.09
CA ALA A 46 -0.40 -4.40 5.03
C ALA A 46 0.56 -4.41 6.24
N ILE A 47 1.72 -5.02 6.09
CA ILE A 47 2.72 -5.22 7.14
C ILE A 47 3.72 -4.06 7.17
N VAL A 48 4.04 -3.60 8.37
CA VAL A 48 5.22 -2.79 8.68
C VAL A 48 6.28 -3.73 9.24
N HIS A 49 7.19 -4.17 8.35
CA HIS A 49 8.24 -5.13 8.67
C HIS A 49 9.26 -4.54 9.64
N ALA A 50 9.73 -5.35 10.59
CA ALA A 50 10.73 -4.91 11.56
C ALA A 50 12.12 -4.69 10.95
N GLY A 51 12.52 -5.47 9.92
CA GLY A 51 13.81 -5.31 9.25
C GLY A 51 14.78 -6.49 9.35
N TYR A 52 14.39 -7.60 9.95
CA TYR A 52 15.26 -8.74 10.22
C TYR A 52 15.57 -9.63 9.01
N ASP A 53 14.81 -9.51 7.91
CA ASP A 53 14.83 -10.49 6.81
C ASP A 53 15.71 -10.08 5.63
N ALA A 54 15.80 -8.80 5.31
CA ALA A 54 16.62 -8.31 4.20
C ALA A 54 18.12 -8.58 4.44
N ALA A 55 18.85 -8.81 3.34
CA ALA A 55 20.30 -9.09 3.39
C ALA A 55 21.06 -7.98 4.12
N GLU A 56 22.06 -8.37 4.93
CA GLU A 56 22.86 -7.44 5.70
C GLU A 56 23.57 -6.42 4.79
N GLY A 57 23.49 -5.14 5.17
CA GLY A 57 24.10 -4.04 4.44
C GLY A 57 23.40 -3.63 3.15
N SER A 58 22.37 -4.37 2.69
CA SER A 58 21.57 -4.03 1.51
C SER A 58 20.82 -2.72 1.68
N LEU A 59 20.46 -2.08 0.57
CA LEU A 59 19.62 -0.90 0.57
C LEU A 59 18.24 -1.21 1.12
N MET A 60 17.72 -2.39 0.76
CA MET A 60 16.45 -2.92 1.27
C MET A 60 16.44 -3.01 2.81
N ALA A 61 17.53 -3.50 3.45
CA ALA A 61 17.64 -3.56 4.91
C ALA A 61 17.63 -2.17 5.54
N LYS A 62 18.47 -1.26 5.04
CA LYS A 62 18.59 0.12 5.54
C LYS A 62 17.26 0.88 5.47
N LEU A 63 16.61 0.86 4.31
CA LEU A 63 15.35 1.57 4.11
C LEU A 63 14.17 0.93 4.84
N ASN A 64 14.21 -0.39 5.07
CA ASN A 64 13.19 -1.05 5.90
C ASN A 64 13.25 -0.57 7.36
N VAL A 65 14.42 -0.62 7.99
CA VAL A 65 14.59 -0.20 9.39
C VAL A 65 14.23 1.28 9.53
N ARG A 66 14.77 2.14 8.66
CA ARG A 66 14.47 3.58 8.66
C ARG A 66 12.97 3.86 8.47
N GLY A 67 12.33 3.22 7.50
CA GLY A 67 10.88 3.39 7.24
C GLY A 67 10.01 2.88 8.40
N ASN A 68 10.44 1.80 9.07
CA ASN A 68 9.76 1.31 10.28
C ASN A 68 9.82 2.33 11.42
N GLU A 69 10.97 2.97 11.64
CA GLU A 69 11.14 4.03 12.65
C GLU A 69 10.22 5.22 12.37
N MET A 70 10.12 5.64 11.12
CA MET A 70 9.30 6.79 10.70
C MET A 70 7.79 6.54 10.82
N MET A 71 7.34 5.29 10.70
CA MET A 71 5.94 4.95 10.43
C MET A 71 4.98 5.45 11.52
N GLU A 72 5.34 5.34 12.78
CA GLU A 72 4.45 5.73 13.88
C GLU A 72 4.22 7.25 13.94
N GLN A 73 5.28 8.05 13.80
CA GLN A 73 5.14 9.50 13.77
C GLN A 73 4.40 9.94 12.52
N LEU A 74 4.73 9.37 11.36
CA LEU A 74 4.04 9.66 10.10
C LEU A 74 2.54 9.36 10.18
N SER A 75 2.15 8.26 10.87
CA SER A 75 0.74 7.91 11.04
C SER A 75 -0.03 8.93 11.87
N LYS A 76 0.61 9.56 12.86
CA LYS A 76 0.05 10.62 13.70
C LYS A 76 -0.07 11.94 12.92
N ASP A 77 0.98 12.30 12.19
CA ASP A 77 1.04 13.54 11.41
C ASP A 77 0.03 13.54 10.26
N LEU A 78 -0.10 12.41 9.57
CA LEU A 78 -0.96 12.28 8.39
C LEU A 78 -2.30 11.59 8.65
N ASP A 79 -2.60 11.24 9.90
CA ASP A 79 -3.87 10.70 10.35
C ASP A 79 -4.32 9.49 9.51
N PHE A 80 -3.54 8.40 9.59
CA PHE A 80 -3.88 7.12 8.99
C PHE A 80 -3.72 5.96 9.98
N PRO A 81 -4.53 4.89 9.86
CA PRO A 81 -4.50 3.77 10.78
C PRO A 81 -3.19 2.98 10.74
N PHE A 82 -2.53 2.87 11.89
CA PHE A 82 -1.33 2.10 12.15
C PHE A 82 -1.38 1.47 13.54
N LYS A 83 -0.80 0.28 13.71
CA LYS A 83 -0.68 -0.38 15.01
C LYS A 83 0.62 -1.18 15.07
N ARG A 84 1.41 -0.97 16.14
CA ARG A 84 2.50 -1.88 16.50
C ARG A 84 1.92 -3.09 17.22
N ASN A 85 1.79 -4.19 16.52
CA ASN A 85 1.28 -5.44 17.09
C ASN A 85 2.37 -6.52 17.22
N GLY A 86 3.61 -6.21 16.80
CA GLY A 86 4.69 -7.16 16.77
C GLY A 86 4.55 -8.24 15.69
N SER A 87 5.63 -8.97 15.47
CA SER A 87 5.63 -10.12 14.56
C SER A 87 6.36 -11.31 15.15
N LEU A 88 5.94 -12.50 14.77
CA LEU A 88 6.49 -13.79 15.16
C LEU A 88 6.90 -14.54 13.90
N VAL A 89 8.15 -15.03 13.84
CA VAL A 89 8.57 -16.01 12.83
C VAL A 89 8.63 -17.34 13.51
N VAL A 90 7.71 -18.23 13.17
CA VAL A 90 7.52 -19.52 13.88
C VAL A 90 8.47 -20.57 13.32
N CYS A 91 9.15 -21.27 14.25
CA CYS A 91 9.96 -22.48 13.99
C CYS A 91 9.14 -23.68 14.44
N LEU A 92 8.86 -24.60 13.52
CA LEU A 92 8.05 -25.80 13.82
C LEU A 92 8.89 -26.94 14.40
N HIS A 93 10.11 -27.12 13.91
CA HIS A 93 10.94 -28.27 14.24
C HIS A 93 12.31 -27.84 14.76
N GLU A 94 12.87 -28.62 15.70
CA GLU A 94 14.17 -28.32 16.33
C GLU A 94 15.34 -28.27 15.32
N ASP A 95 15.27 -29.00 14.23
CA ASP A 95 16.27 -28.99 13.15
C ASP A 95 16.24 -27.72 12.31
N GLU A 96 15.17 -26.91 12.39
CA GLU A 96 15.06 -25.59 11.77
C GLU A 96 15.64 -24.45 12.63
N MET A 97 15.96 -24.69 13.90
CA MET A 97 16.49 -23.67 14.82
C MET A 97 17.71 -22.92 14.30
N PRO A 98 18.68 -23.53 13.59
CA PRO A 98 19.78 -22.77 12.99
C PRO A 98 19.33 -21.67 12.01
N GLY A 99 18.23 -21.88 11.28
CA GLY A 99 17.62 -20.88 10.40
C GLY A 99 17.02 -19.72 11.18
N LEU A 100 16.34 -20.00 12.29
CA LEU A 100 15.77 -18.98 13.18
C LEU A 100 16.88 -18.14 13.84
N GLU A 101 17.97 -18.78 14.30
CA GLU A 101 19.12 -18.09 14.87
C GLU A 101 19.85 -17.20 13.85
N ALA A 102 19.99 -17.70 12.61
CA ALA A 102 20.58 -16.91 11.52
C ALA A 102 19.74 -15.65 11.25
N LEU A 103 18.41 -15.78 11.24
CA LEU A 103 17.49 -14.65 11.06
C LEU A 103 17.58 -13.67 12.23
N TYR A 104 17.69 -14.15 13.46
CA TYR A 104 17.92 -13.32 14.64
C TYR A 104 19.22 -12.51 14.53
N LYS A 105 20.36 -13.17 14.21
CA LYS A 105 21.67 -12.50 14.04
C LYS A 105 21.60 -11.45 12.95
N ARG A 106 21.02 -11.77 11.81
CA ARG A 106 20.80 -10.82 10.70
C ARG A 106 20.01 -9.59 11.16
N GLY A 107 18.92 -9.80 11.90
CA GLY A 107 18.12 -8.71 12.43
C GLY A 107 18.89 -7.80 13.40
N ILE A 108 19.75 -8.36 14.25
CA ILE A 108 20.64 -7.58 15.12
C ILE A 108 21.63 -6.75 14.28
N THR A 109 22.26 -7.36 13.25
CA THR A 109 23.18 -6.66 12.33
C THR A 109 22.48 -5.53 11.58
N ASN A 110 21.23 -5.74 11.16
CA ASN A 110 20.41 -4.72 10.50
C ASN A 110 19.94 -3.60 11.45
N GLY A 111 20.16 -3.72 12.76
CA GLY A 111 19.79 -2.71 13.75
C GLY A 111 18.34 -2.80 14.24
N VAL A 112 17.67 -3.95 14.10
CA VAL A 112 16.28 -4.13 14.58
C VAL A 112 16.26 -4.21 16.12
N PRO A 113 15.58 -3.28 16.82
CA PRO A 113 15.58 -3.27 18.27
C PRO A 113 14.64 -4.31 18.87
N GLY A 114 15.03 -4.82 20.05
CA GLY A 114 14.17 -5.66 20.89
C GLY A 114 13.88 -7.06 20.39
N LEU A 115 14.63 -7.56 19.38
CA LEU A 115 14.51 -8.93 18.89
C LEU A 115 14.84 -9.94 20.00
N ARG A 116 14.07 -11.00 20.10
CA ARG A 116 14.36 -12.14 20.97
C ARG A 116 13.78 -13.43 20.43
N ILE A 117 14.41 -14.54 20.74
CA ILE A 117 13.89 -15.88 20.46
C ILE A 117 13.04 -16.30 21.66
N LEU A 118 11.78 -16.64 21.42
CA LEU A 118 10.85 -17.18 22.40
C LEU A 118 10.95 -18.69 22.39
N ASN A 119 10.93 -19.30 23.58
CA ASN A 119 10.72 -20.73 23.71
C ASN A 119 9.23 -21.09 23.51
N ARG A 120 8.94 -22.40 23.50
CA ARG A 120 7.59 -22.94 23.28
C ARG A 120 6.55 -22.41 24.29
N GLU A 121 6.91 -22.26 25.56
CA GLU A 121 5.98 -21.83 26.61
C GLU A 121 5.65 -20.35 26.46
N GLU A 122 6.65 -19.50 26.25
CA GLU A 122 6.50 -18.07 26.00
C GLU A 122 5.68 -17.82 24.73
N LEU A 123 5.94 -18.57 23.65
CA LEU A 123 5.22 -18.46 22.38
C LEU A 123 3.73 -18.79 22.55
N ARG A 124 3.42 -19.91 23.23
CA ARG A 124 2.02 -20.33 23.48
C ARG A 124 1.28 -19.36 24.40
N ALA A 125 1.96 -18.79 25.38
CA ALA A 125 1.38 -17.77 26.25
C ALA A 125 1.05 -16.49 25.48
N MET A 126 1.87 -16.13 24.48
CA MET A 126 1.69 -14.94 23.64
C MET A 126 0.63 -15.14 22.57
N GLU A 127 0.62 -16.30 21.89
CA GLU A 127 -0.31 -16.67 20.81
C GLU A 127 -0.89 -18.09 21.00
N PRO A 128 -2.02 -18.24 21.69
CA PRO A 128 -2.59 -19.54 22.01
C PRO A 128 -2.99 -20.39 20.80
N ASN A 129 -3.23 -19.75 19.65
CA ASN A 129 -3.64 -20.41 18.40
C ASN A 129 -2.44 -20.80 17.50
N ILE A 130 -1.19 -20.67 17.98
CA ILE A 130 -0.03 -21.21 17.27
C ILE A 130 -0.12 -22.74 17.20
N SER A 131 0.43 -23.32 16.13
CA SER A 131 0.56 -24.76 15.93
C SER A 131 1.18 -25.45 17.16
N ASP A 132 0.66 -26.62 17.52
CA ASP A 132 1.19 -27.42 18.63
C ASP A 132 2.58 -27.99 18.34
N GLU A 133 3.00 -28.04 17.08
CA GLU A 133 4.34 -28.44 16.64
C GLU A 133 5.39 -27.36 16.87
N ALA A 134 4.98 -26.08 16.97
CA ALA A 134 5.92 -24.98 17.13
C ALA A 134 6.80 -25.14 18.39
N CYS A 135 8.12 -25.11 18.19
CA CYS A 135 9.12 -25.25 19.25
C CYS A 135 9.69 -23.90 19.71
N ALA A 136 9.76 -22.89 18.82
CA ALA A 136 10.29 -21.58 19.08
C ALA A 136 9.71 -20.51 18.12
N ALA A 137 9.98 -19.24 18.40
CA ALA A 137 9.74 -18.17 17.42
C ALA A 137 10.71 -17.00 17.61
N LEU A 138 11.07 -16.33 16.53
CA LEU A 138 11.68 -15.00 16.59
C LEU A 138 10.58 -13.95 16.78
N TYR A 139 10.62 -13.25 17.89
CA TYR A 139 9.73 -12.12 18.19
C TYR A 139 10.40 -10.79 17.82
N ALA A 140 9.71 -9.98 17.05
CA ALA A 140 10.12 -8.64 16.67
C ALA A 140 9.05 -7.63 17.13
N PRO A 141 9.23 -6.92 18.25
CA PRO A 141 8.25 -6.01 18.83
C PRO A 141 7.97 -4.78 17.95
N THR A 142 8.91 -4.39 17.11
CA THR A 142 8.78 -3.25 16.19
C THR A 142 7.99 -3.56 14.93
N GLY A 143 7.62 -4.81 14.71
CA GLY A 143 6.68 -5.18 13.65
C GLY A 143 5.32 -4.51 13.85
N GLY A 144 4.62 -4.22 12.78
CA GLY A 144 3.32 -3.57 12.84
C GLY A 144 2.44 -3.85 11.63
N ILE A 145 1.24 -3.32 11.69
CA ILE A 145 0.23 -3.36 10.61
C ILE A 145 -0.26 -1.94 10.31
N VAL A 146 -0.57 -1.67 9.05
CA VAL A 146 -0.99 -0.35 8.57
C VAL A 146 -2.15 -0.48 7.59
N CYS A 147 -2.97 0.57 7.44
CA CYS A 147 -3.86 0.65 6.28
C CYS A 147 -3.07 1.11 5.05
N PRO A 148 -2.79 0.24 4.06
CA PRO A 148 -1.94 0.60 2.92
C PRO A 148 -2.60 1.65 2.03
N PHE A 149 -3.94 1.66 1.95
CA PHE A 149 -4.69 2.67 1.21
C PHE A 149 -4.49 4.05 1.83
N ASN A 150 -4.77 4.16 3.16
CA ASN A 150 -4.71 5.45 3.84
C ASN A 150 -3.27 5.97 3.95
N LEU A 151 -2.26 5.11 4.10
CA LEU A 151 -0.85 5.51 4.04
C LEU A 151 -0.51 6.19 2.70
N ASN A 152 -0.83 5.52 1.57
CA ASN A 152 -0.55 6.05 0.24
C ASN A 152 -1.34 7.35 -0.03
N ILE A 153 -2.67 7.33 0.22
CA ILE A 153 -3.55 8.49 0.01
C ILE A 153 -3.12 9.67 0.88
N ALA A 154 -2.74 9.42 2.14
CA ALA A 154 -2.31 10.46 3.06
C ALA A 154 -1.04 11.18 2.58
N MET A 155 -0.04 10.45 2.10
CA MET A 155 1.16 11.04 1.52
C MET A 155 0.86 11.84 0.26
N ALA A 156 0.02 11.31 -0.63
CA ALA A 156 -0.36 12.00 -1.86
C ALA A 156 -1.18 13.27 -1.60
N GLU A 157 -2.18 13.21 -0.70
CA GLU A 157 -2.98 14.39 -0.32
C GLU A 157 -2.12 15.46 0.36
N ASN A 158 -1.16 15.06 1.21
CA ASN A 158 -0.24 16.00 1.84
C ASN A 158 0.70 16.64 0.81
N ALA A 159 1.22 15.87 -0.15
CA ALA A 159 2.00 16.41 -1.27
C ALA A 159 1.18 17.44 -2.09
N ASN A 160 -0.07 17.10 -2.42
CA ASN A 160 -0.96 17.99 -3.17
C ASN A 160 -1.28 19.27 -2.40
N ALA A 161 -1.54 19.19 -1.08
CA ALA A 161 -1.74 20.37 -0.23
C ALA A 161 -0.50 21.29 -0.18
N ASN A 162 0.68 20.77 -0.48
CA ASN A 162 1.93 21.50 -0.60
C ASN A 162 2.33 21.84 -2.05
N GLY A 163 1.38 21.76 -2.99
CA GLY A 163 1.52 22.26 -4.35
C GLY A 163 1.98 21.26 -5.40
N VAL A 164 2.09 19.95 -5.07
CA VAL A 164 2.36 18.93 -6.08
C VAL A 164 1.11 18.69 -6.93
N GLU A 165 1.26 18.75 -8.24
CA GLU A 165 0.18 18.44 -9.18
C GLU A 165 0.07 16.90 -9.40
N PHE A 166 -1.16 16.39 -9.49
CA PHE A 166 -1.43 15.00 -9.83
C PHE A 166 -2.29 14.93 -11.07
N HIS A 167 -1.78 14.28 -12.12
CA HIS A 167 -2.48 14.07 -13.38
C HIS A 167 -2.85 12.59 -13.51
N PHE A 168 -4.12 12.29 -13.28
CA PHE A 168 -4.70 10.95 -13.40
C PHE A 168 -5.16 10.64 -14.84
N ASP A 169 -5.42 9.35 -15.13
CA ASP A 169 -5.73 8.86 -16.46
C ASP A 169 -4.69 9.29 -17.49
N THR A 170 -3.42 9.43 -17.07
CA THR A 170 -2.33 10.00 -17.85
C THR A 170 -1.19 9.00 -17.95
N GLU A 171 -1.32 8.05 -18.89
CA GLU A 171 -0.32 7.01 -19.11
C GLU A 171 0.90 7.58 -19.83
N VAL A 172 2.09 7.40 -19.25
CA VAL A 172 3.37 7.68 -19.89
C VAL A 172 3.63 6.60 -20.94
N THR A 173 3.87 7.01 -22.20
CA THR A 173 4.06 6.13 -23.32
C THR A 173 5.49 6.14 -23.88
N ASP A 174 6.19 7.29 -23.79
CA ASP A 174 7.55 7.46 -24.31
C ASP A 174 8.33 8.50 -23.49
N LEU A 175 9.64 8.34 -23.43
CA LEU A 175 10.59 9.21 -22.74
C LEU A 175 11.73 9.54 -23.66
N ARG A 176 12.08 10.83 -23.80
CA ARG A 176 13.20 11.28 -24.65
C ARG A 176 14.05 12.31 -23.92
N PRO A 177 15.38 12.17 -23.91
CA PRO A 177 16.25 13.23 -23.43
C PRO A 177 16.16 14.44 -24.38
N VAL A 178 16.19 15.65 -23.81
CA VAL A 178 16.28 16.93 -24.50
C VAL A 178 17.40 17.75 -23.88
N GLU A 179 17.75 18.91 -24.45
CA GLU A 179 18.90 19.72 -24.03
C GLU A 179 18.89 20.03 -22.52
N ASP A 180 17.71 20.38 -21.95
CA ASP A 180 17.56 20.78 -20.55
C ASP A 180 16.74 19.78 -19.72
N GLY A 181 16.81 18.48 -20.02
CA GLY A 181 16.10 17.45 -19.26
C GLY A 181 15.38 16.42 -20.12
N TRP A 182 14.07 16.27 -19.92
CA TRP A 182 13.28 15.18 -20.49
C TRP A 182 11.98 15.67 -21.12
N GLU A 183 11.63 15.11 -22.29
CA GLU A 183 10.30 15.17 -22.89
C GLU A 183 9.58 13.85 -22.60
N ILE A 184 8.40 13.93 -21.98
CA ILE A 184 7.56 12.81 -21.58
C ILE A 184 6.29 12.83 -22.39
N ARG A 185 6.07 11.82 -23.25
CA ARG A 185 4.81 11.64 -23.98
C ARG A 185 3.84 10.81 -23.18
N THR A 186 2.61 11.23 -23.19
CA THR A 186 1.53 10.57 -22.47
C THR A 186 0.29 10.39 -23.34
N SER A 187 -0.70 9.63 -22.86
CA SER A 187 -2.02 9.50 -23.48
C SER A 187 -2.78 10.82 -23.60
N LYS A 188 -2.40 11.87 -22.86
CA LYS A 188 -3.09 13.18 -22.82
C LYS A 188 -2.25 14.36 -23.33
N GLY A 189 -1.04 14.12 -23.80
CA GLY A 189 -0.17 15.17 -24.31
C GLY A 189 1.27 14.99 -23.90
N THR A 190 2.07 16.05 -24.06
CA THR A 190 3.52 16.02 -23.85
C THR A 190 3.89 16.95 -22.69
N TYR A 191 4.71 16.45 -21.80
CA TYR A 191 5.26 17.17 -20.64
C TYR A 191 6.77 17.37 -20.79
N LYS A 192 7.31 18.40 -20.14
CA LYS A 192 8.76 18.64 -20.07
C LYS A 192 9.17 18.82 -18.61
N THR A 193 10.31 18.23 -18.24
CA THR A 193 10.86 18.28 -16.89
C THR A 193 12.37 18.23 -16.90
N ARG A 194 13.00 18.74 -15.85
CA ARG A 194 14.46 18.62 -15.64
C ARG A 194 14.83 17.21 -15.17
N TYR A 195 14.04 16.66 -14.24
CA TYR A 195 14.28 15.34 -13.65
C TYR A 195 13.06 14.45 -13.74
N VAL A 196 13.28 13.15 -13.92
CA VAL A 196 12.27 12.11 -13.89
C VAL A 196 12.53 11.18 -12.72
N VAL A 197 11.50 10.86 -11.92
CA VAL A 197 11.52 9.79 -10.90
C VAL A 197 10.64 8.66 -11.40
N ASN A 198 11.25 7.51 -11.67
CA ASN A 198 10.56 6.31 -12.15
C ASN A 198 10.05 5.48 -10.98
N ALA A 199 8.84 5.72 -10.52
CA ALA A 199 8.15 4.98 -9.45
C ALA A 199 6.99 4.11 -9.99
N ALA A 200 7.15 3.55 -11.19
CA ALA A 200 6.09 2.86 -11.94
C ALA A 200 5.81 1.40 -11.49
N GLY A 201 6.36 0.97 -10.34
CA GLY A 201 6.10 -0.34 -9.75
C GLY A 201 6.49 -1.48 -10.68
N VAL A 202 5.57 -2.39 -10.99
CA VAL A 202 5.83 -3.53 -11.89
C VAL A 202 6.19 -3.14 -13.32
N TYR A 203 5.99 -1.88 -13.70
CA TYR A 203 6.35 -1.33 -15.01
C TYR A 203 7.62 -0.48 -15.00
N ALA A 204 8.34 -0.41 -13.88
CA ALA A 204 9.52 0.44 -13.79
C ALA A 204 10.63 0.02 -14.76
N ASP A 205 10.76 -1.27 -15.05
CA ASP A 205 11.68 -1.79 -16.07
C ASP A 205 11.37 -1.28 -17.48
N LYS A 206 10.08 -1.07 -17.82
CA LYS A 206 9.68 -0.49 -19.11
C LYS A 206 10.33 0.87 -19.33
N PHE A 207 10.25 1.75 -18.33
CA PHE A 207 10.78 3.11 -18.43
C PHE A 207 12.30 3.15 -18.30
N HIS A 208 12.87 2.37 -17.38
CA HIS A 208 14.31 2.18 -17.28
C HIS A 208 14.89 1.74 -18.63
N ASN A 209 14.31 0.72 -19.24
CA ASN A 209 14.78 0.13 -20.48
C ASN A 209 14.59 1.03 -21.72
N MET A 210 13.75 2.07 -21.63
CA MET A 210 13.66 3.08 -22.69
C MET A 210 14.89 3.99 -22.75
N VAL A 211 15.51 4.27 -21.60
CA VAL A 211 16.50 5.34 -21.46
C VAL A 211 17.91 4.84 -21.16
N SER A 212 18.08 3.65 -20.60
CA SER A 212 19.39 3.07 -20.25
C SER A 212 19.80 1.95 -21.20
N ASN A 213 21.11 1.81 -21.40
CA ASN A 213 21.70 0.66 -22.11
C ASN A 213 21.82 -0.58 -21.19
N LYS A 214 21.94 -0.38 -19.87
CA LYS A 214 21.92 -1.44 -18.86
C LYS A 214 20.46 -1.84 -18.62
N LYS A 215 20.04 -3.00 -19.14
CA LYS A 215 18.64 -3.43 -19.04
C LYS A 215 18.39 -4.11 -17.69
N ILE A 216 17.21 -3.85 -17.11
CA ILE A 216 16.68 -4.56 -15.94
C ILE A 216 15.43 -5.32 -16.33
N HIS A 217 15.08 -6.32 -15.53
CA HIS A 217 13.85 -7.08 -15.72
C HIS A 217 13.08 -7.18 -14.41
N ILE A 218 11.78 -6.88 -14.47
CA ILE A 218 10.86 -7.00 -13.34
C ILE A 218 9.83 -8.09 -13.65
N THR A 219 9.92 -9.18 -12.91
CA THR A 219 8.94 -10.26 -12.92
C THR A 219 7.82 -9.96 -11.94
N PRO A 220 6.56 -9.88 -12.38
CA PRO A 220 5.44 -9.76 -11.46
C PRO A 220 5.32 -11.01 -10.60
N ARG A 221 5.60 -10.92 -9.30
CA ARG A 221 5.43 -12.03 -8.35
C ARG A 221 4.08 -11.91 -7.66
N ARG A 222 3.12 -12.74 -8.10
CA ARG A 222 1.75 -12.73 -7.60
C ARG A 222 1.66 -13.34 -6.21
N GLY A 223 0.94 -12.65 -5.32
CA GLY A 223 0.54 -13.15 -4.02
C GLY A 223 -0.98 -13.18 -3.91
N ASP A 224 -1.55 -14.38 -3.75
CA ASP A 224 -2.98 -14.60 -3.52
C ASP A 224 -3.27 -14.53 -2.01
N TYR A 225 -4.39 -13.92 -1.63
CA TYR A 225 -4.81 -13.69 -0.24
C TYR A 225 -6.27 -14.08 0.00
N CYS A 226 -6.56 -14.54 1.21
CA CYS A 226 -7.90 -14.64 1.78
C CYS A 226 -8.08 -13.58 2.87
N LEU A 227 -9.13 -12.76 2.77
CA LEU A 227 -9.53 -11.82 3.81
C LEU A 227 -10.78 -12.37 4.52
N LEU A 228 -10.68 -12.50 5.84
CA LEU A 228 -11.76 -13.00 6.68
C LEU A 228 -12.50 -11.82 7.36
N ASP A 229 -13.74 -12.12 7.78
CA ASP A 229 -14.59 -11.16 8.50
C ASP A 229 -13.95 -10.68 9.82
N LYS A 230 -14.41 -9.55 10.33
CA LYS A 230 -13.96 -8.98 11.61
C LYS A 230 -14.18 -9.90 12.81
N THR A 231 -15.15 -10.83 12.72
CA THR A 231 -15.37 -11.85 13.76
C THR A 231 -14.21 -12.84 13.90
N ALA A 232 -13.34 -12.94 12.87
CA ALA A 232 -12.10 -13.72 12.90
C ALA A 232 -10.87 -12.89 13.33
N GLY A 233 -11.01 -11.57 13.47
CA GLY A 233 -9.87 -10.64 13.60
C GLY A 233 -9.01 -10.82 14.85
N ASN A 234 -9.57 -11.43 15.91
CA ASN A 234 -8.86 -11.71 17.17
C ASN A 234 -8.28 -13.15 17.22
N HIS A 235 -8.25 -13.86 16.09
CA HIS A 235 -7.74 -15.22 16.04
C HIS A 235 -6.24 -15.28 16.34
N VAL A 236 -5.48 -14.30 15.89
CA VAL A 236 -4.10 -14.00 16.30
C VAL A 236 -3.97 -12.52 16.66
N SER A 237 -3.08 -12.18 17.59
CA SER A 237 -2.82 -10.79 18.00
C SER A 237 -1.60 -10.18 17.31
N HIS A 238 -0.62 -11.02 16.95
CA HIS A 238 0.60 -10.65 16.25
C HIS A 238 0.54 -11.07 14.76
N THR A 239 1.43 -10.52 13.95
CA THR A 239 1.66 -11.06 12.62
C THR A 239 2.49 -12.33 12.72
N VAL A 240 1.93 -13.47 12.31
CA VAL A 240 2.58 -14.78 12.36
C VAL A 240 3.11 -15.15 10.99
N PHE A 241 4.43 -15.29 10.88
CA PHE A 241 5.15 -15.75 9.68
C PHE A 241 5.60 -17.20 9.85
N ALA A 242 5.66 -17.96 8.77
CA ALA A 242 6.48 -19.15 8.69
C ALA A 242 7.97 -18.77 8.63
N LEU A 243 8.84 -19.62 9.12
CA LEU A 243 10.27 -19.48 8.91
C LEU A 243 10.57 -19.47 7.40
N PRO A 244 11.37 -18.52 6.89
CA PRO A 244 11.69 -18.48 5.46
C PRO A 244 12.37 -19.76 4.99
N GLY A 245 11.78 -20.43 4.01
CA GLY A 245 12.34 -21.61 3.37
C GLY A 245 12.98 -21.27 2.02
N LYS A 246 13.26 -22.30 1.22
CA LYS A 246 13.87 -22.18 -0.12
C LYS A 246 13.14 -21.18 -1.05
N TYR A 247 11.85 -20.94 -0.82
CA TYR A 247 10.99 -20.08 -1.65
C TYR A 247 10.59 -18.78 -0.96
N GLY A 248 11.35 -18.33 0.04
CA GLY A 248 11.10 -17.05 0.76
C GLY A 248 10.18 -17.19 1.97
N LYS A 249 9.52 -16.08 2.34
CA LYS A 249 8.84 -15.88 3.63
C LYS A 249 7.60 -16.74 3.90
N GLY A 250 7.14 -17.58 3.01
CA GLY A 250 5.95 -18.40 3.20
C GLY A 250 4.65 -17.60 3.42
N VAL A 251 3.56 -18.33 3.71
CA VAL A 251 2.23 -17.75 4.01
C VAL A 251 2.21 -17.25 5.45
N LEU A 252 1.64 -16.06 5.66
CA LEU A 252 1.44 -15.47 6.99
C LEU A 252 -0.03 -15.43 7.38
N VAL A 253 -0.29 -15.29 8.67
CA VAL A 253 -1.60 -15.00 9.27
C VAL A 253 -1.46 -13.73 10.12
N THR A 254 -2.30 -12.71 9.87
CA THR A 254 -2.16 -11.42 10.54
C THR A 254 -3.52 -10.76 10.76
N PRO A 255 -3.74 -10.08 11.91
CA PRO A 255 -4.85 -9.17 12.02
C PRO A 255 -4.62 -7.96 11.10
N THR A 256 -5.68 -7.26 10.72
CA THR A 256 -5.58 -5.95 10.07
C THR A 256 -5.88 -4.82 11.05
N VAL A 257 -5.46 -3.60 10.74
CA VAL A 257 -5.77 -2.41 11.58
C VAL A 257 -7.26 -2.14 11.72
N HIS A 258 -8.08 -2.75 10.85
CA HIS A 258 -9.54 -2.60 10.84
C HIS A 258 -10.28 -3.80 11.45
N GLY A 259 -9.55 -4.75 12.04
CA GLY A 259 -10.12 -5.88 12.78
C GLY A 259 -10.49 -7.09 11.92
N ASN A 260 -10.10 -7.16 10.66
CA ASN A 260 -10.19 -8.37 9.85
C ASN A 260 -9.00 -9.31 10.12
N LEU A 261 -9.09 -10.57 9.70
CA LEU A 261 -7.96 -11.49 9.62
C LEU A 261 -7.55 -11.65 8.15
N LEU A 262 -6.26 -11.54 7.87
CA LEU A 262 -5.67 -11.74 6.54
C LEU A 262 -4.79 -12.97 6.53
N VAL A 263 -4.95 -13.83 5.52
CA VAL A 263 -4.18 -15.05 5.31
C VAL A 263 -3.58 -15.01 3.91
N GLY A 264 -2.31 -15.25 3.78
CA GLY A 264 -1.53 -15.17 2.52
C GLY A 264 -0.18 -14.49 2.76
N PRO A 265 0.58 -14.18 1.72
CA PRO A 265 0.31 -14.49 0.33
C PRO A 265 0.97 -15.78 -0.18
N THR A 266 0.64 -16.17 -1.40
CA THR A 266 1.49 -17.01 -2.24
C THR A 266 2.67 -16.22 -2.82
N ALA A 267 3.59 -16.90 -3.51
CA ALA A 267 4.69 -16.26 -4.23
C ALA A 267 4.89 -16.99 -5.58
N ILE A 268 4.13 -16.54 -6.58
CA ILE A 268 4.06 -17.17 -7.90
C ILE A 268 4.52 -16.18 -8.96
N ASP A 269 5.62 -16.48 -9.63
CA ASP A 269 6.10 -15.67 -10.75
C ASP A 269 5.20 -15.87 -11.97
N ILE A 270 4.80 -14.76 -12.59
CA ILE A 270 3.94 -14.73 -13.77
C ILE A 270 4.50 -13.73 -14.77
N GLU A 271 4.11 -13.86 -16.04
CA GLU A 271 4.53 -12.94 -17.10
C GLU A 271 3.61 -11.71 -17.20
N ASN A 272 2.33 -11.91 -16.92
CA ASN A 272 1.32 -10.86 -17.11
C ASN A 272 1.34 -9.83 -15.97
N LYS A 273 1.82 -8.62 -16.25
CA LYS A 273 1.85 -7.47 -15.33
C LYS A 273 0.46 -6.96 -14.91
N GLU A 274 -0.62 -7.44 -15.53
CA GLU A 274 -2.02 -7.19 -15.17
C GLU A 274 -2.71 -8.41 -14.50
N GLY A 275 -1.98 -9.49 -14.24
CA GLY A 275 -2.48 -10.77 -13.74
C GLY A 275 -2.88 -10.75 -12.25
N THR A 276 -3.85 -9.92 -11.88
CA THR A 276 -4.32 -9.75 -10.49
C THR A 276 -5.51 -10.66 -10.11
N ASN A 277 -5.82 -11.65 -10.93
CA ASN A 277 -6.82 -12.67 -10.58
C ASN A 277 -6.24 -13.67 -9.58
N THR A 278 -7.04 -14.08 -8.59
CA THR A 278 -6.74 -15.23 -7.73
C THR A 278 -6.97 -16.54 -8.48
N THR A 279 -6.27 -17.60 -8.06
CA THR A 279 -6.43 -18.94 -8.61
C THR A 279 -6.85 -19.93 -7.52
N ARG A 280 -7.54 -21.00 -7.91
CA ARG A 280 -7.94 -22.07 -6.99
C ARG A 280 -6.73 -22.71 -6.31
N GLU A 281 -5.70 -22.95 -7.10
CA GLU A 281 -4.42 -23.54 -6.66
C GLU A 281 -3.74 -22.62 -5.64
N GLY A 282 -3.64 -21.30 -5.94
CA GLY A 282 -3.04 -20.32 -5.06
C GLY A 282 -3.81 -20.17 -3.75
N LEU A 283 -5.14 -20.12 -3.78
CA LEU A 283 -5.96 -20.05 -2.57
C LEU A 283 -5.86 -21.32 -1.73
N ASN A 284 -5.82 -22.51 -2.35
CA ASN A 284 -5.59 -23.76 -1.63
C ASN A 284 -4.21 -23.79 -0.97
N GLU A 285 -3.16 -23.33 -1.67
CA GLU A 285 -1.80 -23.21 -1.10
C GLU A 285 -1.79 -22.28 0.13
N VAL A 286 -2.46 -21.13 0.04
CA VAL A 286 -2.60 -20.18 1.16
C VAL A 286 -3.19 -20.87 2.38
N ILE A 287 -4.30 -21.59 2.22
CA ILE A 287 -5.00 -22.26 3.32
C ILE A 287 -4.10 -23.34 3.95
N THR A 288 -3.57 -24.23 3.13
CA THR A 288 -2.75 -25.36 3.60
C THR A 288 -1.51 -24.91 4.36
N LYS A 289 -0.79 -23.92 3.82
CA LYS A 289 0.45 -23.41 4.46
C LYS A 289 0.16 -22.59 5.72
N ALA A 290 -0.96 -21.87 5.79
CA ALA A 290 -1.33 -21.12 6.97
C ALA A 290 -1.65 -22.03 8.17
N GLU A 291 -2.36 -23.13 7.92
CA GLU A 291 -2.75 -24.11 8.94
C GLU A 291 -1.55 -24.84 9.57
N MET A 292 -0.38 -24.86 8.90
CA MET A 292 0.85 -25.40 9.49
C MET A 292 1.34 -24.55 10.69
N ASN A 293 1.17 -23.23 10.64
CA ASN A 293 1.67 -22.31 11.66
C ASN A 293 0.60 -21.89 12.68
N VAL A 294 -0.66 -21.77 12.24
CA VAL A 294 -1.79 -21.30 13.06
C VAL A 294 -2.93 -22.29 12.95
N LYS A 295 -3.34 -22.87 14.07
CA LYS A 295 -4.41 -23.88 14.14
C LYS A 295 -5.81 -23.24 14.10
N ASN A 296 -6.78 -24.02 13.62
CA ASN A 296 -8.21 -23.68 13.66
C ASN A 296 -8.57 -22.33 13.01
N ILE A 297 -7.89 -21.93 11.95
CA ILE A 297 -8.22 -20.70 11.21
C ILE A 297 -9.68 -20.81 10.71
N PRO A 298 -10.56 -19.84 11.02
CA PRO A 298 -11.99 -19.95 10.68
C PRO A 298 -12.25 -19.65 9.19
N MET A 299 -11.74 -20.46 8.26
CA MET A 299 -11.79 -20.24 6.81
C MET A 299 -13.18 -20.09 6.23
N ARG A 300 -14.24 -20.57 6.94
CA ARG A 300 -15.65 -20.32 6.55
C ARG A 300 -16.06 -18.85 6.66
N GLN A 301 -15.26 -18.02 7.32
CA GLN A 301 -15.48 -16.58 7.47
C GLN A 301 -14.75 -15.75 6.41
N VAL A 302 -14.19 -16.35 5.36
CA VAL A 302 -13.64 -15.61 4.21
C VAL A 302 -14.75 -14.80 3.57
N ILE A 303 -14.54 -13.50 3.46
CA ILE A 303 -15.46 -12.55 2.82
C ILE A 303 -15.03 -12.16 1.41
N THR A 304 -13.74 -12.23 1.11
CA THR A 304 -13.19 -11.98 -0.22
C THR A 304 -11.80 -12.58 -0.37
N SER A 305 -11.36 -12.74 -1.61
CA SER A 305 -9.98 -13.02 -1.99
C SER A 305 -9.48 -11.94 -2.94
N PHE A 306 -8.19 -11.71 -2.95
CA PHE A 306 -7.55 -10.78 -3.89
C PHE A 306 -6.11 -11.21 -4.17
N ALA A 307 -5.52 -10.68 -5.24
CA ALA A 307 -4.12 -10.88 -5.54
C ALA A 307 -3.41 -9.54 -5.79
N GLY A 308 -2.12 -9.49 -5.46
CA GLY A 308 -1.24 -8.36 -5.73
C GLY A 308 0.06 -8.81 -6.38
N LEU A 309 0.66 -7.93 -7.17
CA LEU A 309 1.88 -8.19 -7.92
C LEU A 309 3.06 -7.46 -7.29
N ARG A 310 4.03 -8.18 -6.73
CA ARG A 310 5.30 -7.59 -6.30
C ARG A 310 6.17 -7.31 -7.51
N ALA A 311 6.86 -6.18 -7.51
CA ALA A 311 7.81 -5.80 -8.56
C ALA A 311 9.17 -6.47 -8.30
N HIS A 312 9.24 -7.80 -8.49
CA HIS A 312 10.45 -8.57 -8.24
C HIS A 312 11.48 -8.34 -9.34
N GLU A 313 12.60 -7.72 -8.99
CA GLU A 313 13.74 -7.49 -9.87
C GLU A 313 14.74 -8.66 -9.73
N ASP A 314 15.39 -9.06 -10.83
CA ASP A 314 16.24 -10.26 -10.89
C ASP A 314 17.40 -10.24 -9.86
N GLY A 315 17.94 -9.07 -9.51
CA GLY A 315 18.97 -8.90 -8.48
C GLY A 315 18.45 -8.94 -7.05
N HIS A 316 17.13 -8.97 -6.86
CA HIS A 316 16.47 -8.97 -5.55
C HIS A 316 16.91 -7.83 -4.63
N GLU A 317 17.05 -6.62 -5.17
CA GLU A 317 17.40 -5.40 -4.45
C GLU A 317 16.54 -4.22 -4.92
N PHE A 318 16.42 -3.18 -4.11
CA PHE A 318 15.87 -1.91 -4.52
C PHE A 318 16.83 -1.16 -5.40
N LEU A 319 16.40 -0.75 -6.58
CA LEU A 319 17.16 0.07 -7.50
C LEU A 319 16.73 1.53 -7.35
N ILE A 320 17.44 2.30 -6.53
CA ILE A 320 17.15 3.71 -6.26
C ILE A 320 18.38 4.54 -6.53
N GLY A 321 18.31 5.42 -7.52
CA GLY A 321 19.42 6.28 -7.89
C GLY A 321 19.32 6.85 -9.30
N GLU A 322 20.16 7.85 -9.58
CA GLU A 322 20.31 8.40 -10.93
C GLU A 322 21.07 7.41 -11.82
N LEU A 323 20.57 7.21 -13.04
CA LEU A 323 21.26 6.35 -14.01
C LEU A 323 22.54 6.99 -14.53
N GLU A 324 23.61 6.21 -14.64
CA GLU A 324 24.91 6.68 -15.12
C GLU A 324 24.86 7.17 -16.59
N ASP A 325 24.08 6.47 -17.42
CA ASP A 325 23.93 6.70 -18.84
C ASP A 325 22.66 7.47 -19.25
N ALA A 326 21.84 7.89 -18.26
CA ALA A 326 20.63 8.68 -18.47
C ALA A 326 20.49 9.76 -17.38
N LYS A 327 21.31 10.82 -17.49
CA LYS A 327 21.34 11.90 -16.50
C LYS A 327 19.99 12.58 -16.33
N GLY A 328 19.61 12.88 -15.08
CA GLY A 328 18.31 13.44 -14.73
C GLY A 328 17.20 12.39 -14.64
N PHE A 329 17.49 11.10 -14.88
CA PHE A 329 16.54 10.00 -14.69
C PHE A 329 16.90 9.21 -13.42
N ILE A 330 16.01 9.24 -12.42
CA ILE A 330 16.18 8.59 -11.12
C ILE A 330 15.24 7.38 -11.08
N ASP A 331 15.81 6.19 -10.96
CA ASP A 331 15.02 5.00 -10.69
C ASP A 331 14.54 4.95 -9.24
N CYS A 332 13.36 4.39 -9.08
CA CYS A 332 12.77 3.87 -7.86
C CYS A 332 12.08 2.55 -8.23
N ALA A 333 12.90 1.59 -8.70
CA ALA A 333 12.51 0.33 -9.33
C ALA A 333 12.81 -0.87 -8.43
N GLY A 334 12.23 -2.03 -8.73
CA GLY A 334 12.41 -3.25 -7.94
C GLY A 334 11.80 -3.15 -6.52
N ILE A 335 10.87 -2.22 -6.30
CA ILE A 335 10.30 -1.97 -4.97
C ILE A 335 9.25 -3.05 -4.66
N GLU A 336 9.73 -4.20 -4.22
CA GLU A 336 8.92 -5.29 -3.71
C GLU A 336 8.82 -5.26 -2.16
N SER A 337 8.51 -6.36 -1.47
CA SER A 337 8.56 -6.41 0.01
C SER A 337 10.02 -6.28 0.50
N PRO A 338 10.30 -5.34 1.42
CA PRO A 338 9.41 -4.58 2.31
C PRO A 338 9.04 -3.15 1.85
N GLY A 339 8.83 -2.89 0.59
CA GLY A 339 8.63 -1.57 0.00
C GLY A 339 7.54 -0.70 0.65
N LEU A 340 6.43 -1.29 1.14
CA LEU A 340 5.41 -0.54 1.86
C LEU A 340 5.99 0.11 3.14
N THR A 341 6.75 -0.67 3.92
CA THR A 341 7.43 -0.19 5.13
C THR A 341 8.50 0.85 4.79
N SER A 342 9.27 0.58 3.75
CA SER A 342 10.41 1.41 3.32
C SER A 342 9.98 2.71 2.67
N SER A 343 8.71 2.84 2.25
CA SER A 343 8.27 3.95 1.40
C SER A 343 8.57 5.35 1.95
N PRO A 344 8.43 5.67 3.26
CA PRO A 344 8.80 6.97 3.77
C PRO A 344 10.31 7.26 3.61
N ALA A 345 11.16 6.27 3.90
CA ALA A 345 12.60 6.37 3.75
C ALA A 345 13.04 6.42 2.27
N ILE A 346 12.29 5.77 1.37
CA ILE A 346 12.49 5.91 -0.08
C ILE A 346 12.24 7.35 -0.50
N GLY A 347 11.19 7.99 0.01
CA GLY A 347 10.90 9.40 -0.25
C GLY A 347 12.04 10.33 0.21
N GLU A 348 12.58 10.12 1.43
CA GLU A 348 13.77 10.84 1.94
C GLU A 348 14.95 10.65 0.99
N MET A 349 15.27 9.41 0.59
CA MET A 349 16.39 9.12 -0.28
C MET A 349 16.28 9.78 -1.67
N VAL A 350 15.09 9.76 -2.28
CA VAL A 350 14.85 10.42 -3.57
C VAL A 350 15.04 11.94 -3.44
N ALA A 351 14.55 12.53 -2.35
CA ALA A 351 14.74 13.96 -2.08
C ALA A 351 16.23 14.29 -1.89
N ASP A 352 16.97 13.47 -1.17
CA ASP A 352 18.42 13.67 -0.95
C ASP A 352 19.22 13.58 -2.25
N ILE A 353 18.90 12.61 -3.12
CA ILE A 353 19.51 12.51 -4.47
C ILE A 353 19.26 13.79 -5.27
N LEU A 354 18.05 14.35 -5.23
CA LEU A 354 17.71 15.55 -5.97
C LEU A 354 18.33 16.83 -5.37
N LYS A 355 18.52 16.90 -4.04
CA LYS A 355 19.25 17.99 -3.38
C LYS A 355 20.71 18.12 -3.86
N GLU A 356 21.35 17.00 -4.19
CA GLU A 356 22.72 17.01 -4.76
C GLU A 356 22.75 17.51 -6.20
N LYS A 357 21.61 17.55 -6.90
CA LYS A 357 21.49 17.87 -8.33
C LYS A 357 20.91 19.24 -8.60
N MET A 358 20.13 19.79 -7.69
CA MET A 358 19.45 21.06 -7.85
C MET A 358 19.36 21.82 -6.52
N ASP A 359 19.31 23.16 -6.60
CA ASP A 359 19.14 24.03 -5.42
C ASP A 359 17.71 23.90 -4.87
N LEU A 360 17.48 22.92 -3.98
CA LEU A 360 16.22 22.71 -3.30
C LEU A 360 16.16 23.50 -1.98
N ARG A 361 15.47 24.64 -2.00
CA ARG A 361 15.22 25.46 -0.81
C ARG A 361 13.95 25.01 -0.11
N GLU A 362 13.99 24.88 1.20
CA GLU A 362 12.80 24.52 1.99
C GLU A 362 11.72 25.60 1.90
N LYS A 363 10.46 25.17 1.91
CA LYS A 363 9.31 26.06 2.01
C LYS A 363 9.13 26.51 3.45
N GLU A 364 8.98 27.80 3.70
CA GLU A 364 8.69 28.36 5.02
C GLU A 364 7.30 27.92 5.53
N ASN A 365 6.35 27.71 4.63
CA ASN A 365 4.95 27.39 4.92
C ASN A 365 4.57 25.94 4.61
N PHE A 366 5.52 25.01 4.74
CA PHE A 366 5.24 23.59 4.52
C PHE A 366 4.19 23.07 5.51
N ILE A 367 3.13 22.48 4.97
CA ILE A 367 2.05 21.85 5.75
C ILE A 367 2.48 20.41 6.07
N ALA A 368 3.00 20.19 7.27
CA ALA A 368 3.53 18.90 7.68
C ALA A 368 2.44 17.84 8.00
N THR A 369 1.24 18.28 8.35
CA THR A 369 0.15 17.43 8.85
C THR A 369 -1.03 17.38 7.88
N ARG A 370 -1.83 16.32 8.03
CA ARG A 370 -3.08 16.11 7.29
C ARG A 370 -4.14 15.55 8.25
N LYS A 371 -5.41 15.85 8.01
CA LYS A 371 -6.53 15.15 8.66
C LYS A 371 -7.15 14.14 7.71
N GLY A 372 -7.38 12.92 8.19
CA GLY A 372 -8.11 11.86 7.50
C GLY A 372 -9.60 12.18 7.33
N VAL A 373 -10.34 11.27 6.68
CA VAL A 373 -11.80 11.31 6.68
C VAL A 373 -12.29 11.16 8.11
N LEU A 374 -13.13 12.09 8.56
CA LEU A 374 -13.65 12.07 9.93
C LEU A 374 -14.47 10.79 10.14
N ASN A 375 -14.04 9.96 11.11
CA ASN A 375 -14.76 8.76 11.50
C ASN A 375 -15.64 9.04 12.72
N PRO A 376 -16.98 9.09 12.60
CA PRO A 376 -17.87 9.37 13.74
C PRO A 376 -17.80 8.34 14.86
N ASN A 377 -17.30 7.14 14.58
CA ASN A 377 -17.19 6.09 15.59
C ASN A 377 -16.08 6.32 16.61
N THR A 378 -15.15 7.25 16.32
CA THR A 378 -14.08 7.67 17.25
C THR A 378 -14.52 8.79 18.19
N LEU A 379 -15.67 9.41 17.94
CA LEU A 379 -16.22 10.51 18.71
C LEU A 379 -17.04 10.03 19.92
N SER A 380 -17.07 10.81 20.98
CA SER A 380 -18.02 10.64 22.08
C SER A 380 -19.47 10.77 21.59
N LYS A 381 -20.43 10.35 22.40
CA LYS A 381 -21.84 10.46 22.06
C LYS A 381 -22.27 11.92 21.85
N GLU A 382 -21.78 12.81 22.70
CA GLU A 382 -22.07 14.24 22.69
C GLU A 382 -21.50 14.92 21.43
N GLU A 383 -20.24 14.64 21.13
CA GLU A 383 -19.59 15.14 19.89
C GLU A 383 -20.29 14.63 18.62
N ARG A 384 -20.72 13.37 18.61
CA ARG A 384 -21.48 12.80 17.48
C ARG A 384 -22.84 13.47 17.32
N ILE A 385 -23.55 13.73 18.41
CA ILE A 385 -24.84 14.47 18.36
C ILE A 385 -24.61 15.87 17.79
N GLN A 386 -23.56 16.56 18.22
CA GLN A 386 -23.23 17.89 17.72
C GLN A 386 -22.85 17.85 16.23
N LEU A 387 -22.02 16.88 15.83
CA LEU A 387 -21.66 16.69 14.42
C LEU A 387 -22.90 16.49 13.53
N ILE A 388 -23.87 15.65 13.96
CA ILE A 388 -25.09 15.38 13.20
C ILE A 388 -26.00 16.63 13.13
N LYS A 389 -26.03 17.46 14.16
CA LYS A 389 -26.77 18.74 14.10
C LYS A 389 -26.17 19.70 13.08
N GLU A 390 -24.85 19.77 12.99
CA GLU A 390 -24.11 20.67 12.05
C GLU A 390 -24.09 20.10 10.63
N LYS A 391 -23.94 18.78 10.50
CA LYS A 391 -23.82 18.06 9.24
C LYS A 391 -24.72 16.81 9.26
N PRO A 392 -26.01 16.94 8.91
CA PRO A 392 -27.00 15.85 9.02
C PRO A 392 -26.65 14.58 8.28
N GLU A 393 -25.84 14.67 7.22
CA GLU A 393 -25.34 13.56 6.43
C GLU A 393 -24.50 12.54 7.25
N TYR A 394 -23.90 12.96 8.37
CA TYR A 394 -23.23 12.04 9.30
C TYR A 394 -24.20 11.18 10.14
N GLY A 395 -25.49 11.51 10.14
CA GLY A 395 -26.53 10.68 10.76
C GLY A 395 -27.07 9.57 9.85
N ASN A 396 -26.74 9.58 8.56
CA ASN A 396 -27.25 8.62 7.58
C ASN A 396 -26.23 7.51 7.29
N ILE A 397 -26.46 6.29 7.79
CA ILE A 397 -25.57 5.14 7.59
C ILE A 397 -25.85 4.52 6.23
N ILE A 398 -24.85 4.56 5.34
CA ILE A 398 -24.88 3.98 3.99
C ILE A 398 -24.35 2.55 3.98
N CYS A 399 -23.16 2.32 4.54
CA CYS A 399 -22.58 0.97 4.63
C CYS A 399 -22.77 0.41 6.05
N ARG A 400 -23.73 -0.51 6.23
CA ARG A 400 -24.05 -1.10 7.55
C ARG A 400 -22.96 -2.06 8.05
N CYS A 401 -22.27 -2.77 7.15
CA CYS A 401 -21.22 -3.72 7.54
C CYS A 401 -20.00 -3.02 8.17
N GLU A 402 -19.63 -1.84 7.65
CA GLU A 402 -18.49 -1.05 8.10
C GLU A 402 -18.93 0.20 8.89
N MET A 403 -20.25 0.42 9.06
CA MET A 403 -20.84 1.57 9.76
C MET A 403 -20.43 2.92 9.18
N ILE A 404 -20.32 3.02 7.83
CA ILE A 404 -19.91 4.24 7.13
C ILE A 404 -21.13 5.10 6.82
N THR A 405 -21.03 6.37 7.14
CA THR A 405 -22.06 7.38 6.94
C THR A 405 -21.99 8.05 5.58
N GLU A 406 -23.05 8.71 5.16
CA GLU A 406 -23.07 9.56 3.96
C GLU A 406 -22.05 10.70 4.07
N GLY A 407 -21.90 11.32 5.26
CA GLY A 407 -20.94 12.38 5.51
C GLY A 407 -19.48 11.96 5.26
N GLU A 408 -19.10 10.74 5.67
CA GLU A 408 -17.76 10.19 5.36
C GLU A 408 -17.56 9.99 3.86
N ILE A 409 -18.58 9.55 3.13
CA ILE A 409 -18.50 9.36 1.67
C ILE A 409 -18.37 10.70 0.97
N ILE A 410 -19.16 11.71 1.38
CA ILE A 410 -19.08 13.08 0.84
C ILE A 410 -17.70 13.68 1.10
N ASP A 411 -17.17 13.55 2.33
CA ASP A 411 -15.81 14.03 2.65
C ASP A 411 -14.79 13.35 1.73
N ALA A 412 -14.84 12.03 1.57
CA ALA A 412 -13.93 11.29 0.70
C ALA A 412 -13.98 11.74 -0.78
N ILE A 413 -15.10 12.25 -1.26
CA ILE A 413 -15.28 12.77 -2.63
C ILE A 413 -14.77 14.20 -2.76
N ARG A 414 -15.03 15.06 -1.76
CA ARG A 414 -14.73 16.50 -1.82
C ARG A 414 -13.29 16.86 -1.44
N ARG A 415 -12.52 15.91 -0.92
CA ARG A 415 -11.11 16.11 -0.53
C ARG A 415 -10.23 16.52 -1.73
N PRO A 416 -9.06 17.14 -1.49
CA PRO A 416 -7.99 17.16 -2.50
C PRO A 416 -7.72 15.75 -2.99
N LEU A 417 -7.54 15.49 -4.24
CA LEU A 417 -7.46 14.14 -4.79
C LEU A 417 -8.65 13.24 -4.38
N GLY A 418 -9.87 13.80 -4.42
CA GLY A 418 -11.09 13.11 -3.98
C GLY A 418 -11.47 11.90 -4.83
N ALA A 419 -12.22 10.97 -4.23
CA ALA A 419 -12.71 9.77 -4.90
C ALA A 419 -13.64 10.10 -6.07
N LYS A 420 -13.47 9.42 -7.20
CA LYS A 420 -14.31 9.57 -8.41
C LYS A 420 -15.05 8.29 -8.80
N SER A 421 -14.78 7.19 -8.10
CA SER A 421 -15.34 5.86 -8.35
C SER A 421 -15.74 5.16 -7.04
N LEU A 422 -16.44 4.03 -7.15
CA LEU A 422 -16.79 3.20 -6.00
C LEU A 422 -15.54 2.68 -5.25
N ASP A 423 -14.53 2.24 -5.96
CA ASP A 423 -13.28 1.78 -5.35
C ASP A 423 -12.46 2.94 -4.77
N GLY A 424 -12.56 4.15 -5.33
CA GLY A 424 -11.99 5.36 -4.76
C GLY A 424 -12.59 5.71 -3.40
N VAL A 425 -13.93 5.65 -3.27
CA VAL A 425 -14.65 5.80 -1.98
C VAL A 425 -14.26 4.69 -1.02
N LYS A 426 -14.27 3.45 -1.49
CA LYS A 426 -13.93 2.25 -0.71
C LYS A 426 -12.54 2.34 -0.09
N ARG A 427 -11.50 2.78 -0.84
CA ARG A 427 -10.13 2.94 -0.32
C ARG A 427 -10.02 4.01 0.77
N ARG A 428 -10.86 5.06 0.74
CA ARG A 428 -10.83 6.16 1.70
C ARG A 428 -11.67 5.92 2.95
N THR A 429 -12.84 5.26 2.79
CA THR A 429 -13.83 5.13 3.87
C THR A 429 -14.10 3.69 4.31
N ARG A 430 -13.70 2.68 3.53
CA ARG A 430 -14.07 1.26 3.67
C ARG A 430 -15.54 0.93 3.29
N ALA A 431 -16.34 1.87 2.78
CA ALA A 431 -17.66 1.56 2.25
C ALA A 431 -17.56 0.44 1.20
N GLY A 432 -18.25 -0.67 1.42
CA GLY A 432 -18.21 -1.85 0.55
C GLY A 432 -17.15 -2.91 0.88
N MET A 433 -16.34 -2.74 1.95
CA MET A 433 -15.32 -3.74 2.35
C MET A 433 -15.82 -4.79 3.36
N GLY A 434 -17.02 -4.65 3.88
CA GLY A 434 -17.56 -5.59 4.86
C GLY A 434 -18.09 -6.88 4.22
N ARG A 435 -18.66 -7.78 5.04
CA ARG A 435 -19.06 -9.15 4.64
C ARG A 435 -19.95 -9.25 3.41
N CYS A 436 -20.77 -8.24 3.11
CA CYS A 436 -21.63 -8.25 1.92
C CYS A 436 -20.92 -7.81 0.63
N GLN A 437 -19.66 -7.36 0.72
CA GLN A 437 -18.81 -6.92 -0.41
C GLN A 437 -19.55 -5.97 -1.36
N ALA A 438 -20.10 -4.88 -0.79
CA ALA A 438 -20.83 -3.81 -1.46
C ALA A 438 -22.25 -4.18 -1.97
N GLY A 439 -22.73 -5.39 -1.73
CA GLY A 439 -24.03 -5.87 -2.24
C GLY A 439 -25.23 -5.00 -1.88
N PHE A 440 -25.19 -4.23 -0.79
CA PHE A 440 -26.28 -3.36 -0.35
C PHE A 440 -25.96 -1.86 -0.46
N CYS A 441 -24.74 -1.45 -0.25
CA CYS A 441 -24.38 -0.02 -0.21
C CYS A 441 -24.05 0.57 -1.58
N SER A 442 -23.71 -0.23 -2.60
CA SER A 442 -23.31 0.26 -3.93
C SER A 442 -24.31 1.24 -4.56
N PRO A 443 -25.62 0.96 -4.64
CA PRO A 443 -26.55 1.90 -5.29
C PRO A 443 -26.55 3.26 -4.61
N ARG A 444 -26.58 3.29 -3.27
CA ARG A 444 -26.55 4.56 -2.51
C ARG A 444 -25.22 5.29 -2.65
N THR A 445 -24.10 4.57 -2.66
CA THR A 445 -22.78 5.17 -2.90
C THR A 445 -22.68 5.73 -4.32
N MET A 446 -23.27 5.07 -5.32
CA MET A 446 -23.35 5.58 -6.70
C MET A 446 -24.19 6.85 -6.78
N GLU A 447 -25.35 6.92 -6.11
CA GLU A 447 -26.19 8.12 -6.07
C GLU A 447 -25.43 9.31 -5.46
N ILE A 448 -24.67 9.09 -4.38
CA ILE A 448 -23.86 10.11 -3.75
C ILE A 448 -22.73 10.56 -4.70
N LEU A 449 -22.01 9.62 -5.32
CA LEU A 449 -20.98 9.93 -6.32
C LEU A 449 -21.55 10.71 -7.50
N ALA A 450 -22.69 10.30 -8.05
CA ALA A 450 -23.35 10.97 -9.17
C ALA A 450 -23.69 12.43 -8.80
N ARG A 451 -24.28 12.62 -7.62
CA ARG A 451 -24.63 13.96 -7.10
C ARG A 451 -23.39 14.84 -6.89
N GLU A 452 -22.39 14.32 -6.17
CA GLU A 452 -21.21 15.10 -5.77
C GLU A 452 -20.24 15.38 -6.94
N CYS A 453 -20.16 14.47 -7.92
CA CYS A 453 -19.34 14.62 -9.11
C CYS A 453 -20.09 15.25 -10.30
N HIS A 454 -21.39 15.58 -10.14
CA HIS A 454 -22.25 16.11 -11.24
C HIS A 454 -22.28 15.20 -12.47
N LYS A 455 -22.38 13.88 -12.24
CA LYS A 455 -22.42 12.83 -13.26
C LYS A 455 -23.76 12.11 -13.24
N SER A 456 -24.11 11.48 -14.37
CA SER A 456 -25.20 10.53 -14.41
C SER A 456 -24.81 9.21 -13.75
N MET A 457 -25.76 8.39 -13.34
CA MET A 457 -25.51 7.03 -12.81
C MET A 457 -24.79 6.12 -13.81
N PHE A 458 -24.96 6.37 -15.11
CA PHE A 458 -24.29 5.62 -16.19
C PHE A 458 -22.79 5.92 -16.33
N GLU A 459 -22.35 7.08 -15.83
CA GLU A 459 -20.94 7.50 -15.86
C GLU A 459 -20.18 7.07 -14.61
N ILE A 460 -20.88 6.57 -13.59
CA ILE A 460 -20.22 6.11 -12.36
C ILE A 460 -19.54 4.77 -12.63
N THR A 461 -18.25 4.73 -12.37
CA THR A 461 -17.41 3.54 -12.57
C THR A 461 -17.15 2.81 -11.25
N LYS A 462 -16.82 1.54 -11.36
CA LYS A 462 -16.30 0.77 -10.22
C LYS A 462 -14.88 1.24 -9.86
N SER A 463 -14.00 1.41 -10.86
CA SER A 463 -12.56 1.69 -10.68
C SER A 463 -11.95 2.44 -11.87
N GLY A 464 -12.66 3.42 -12.43
CA GLY A 464 -12.20 4.15 -13.62
C GLY A 464 -12.39 3.41 -14.95
N GLY A 465 -11.87 3.98 -16.03
CA GLY A 465 -11.91 3.41 -17.38
C GLY A 465 -13.31 2.97 -17.80
N ASN A 466 -13.43 1.76 -18.34
CA ASN A 466 -14.67 1.17 -18.83
C ASN A 466 -15.39 0.30 -17.79
N SER A 467 -15.23 0.58 -16.50
CA SER A 467 -15.79 -0.23 -15.41
C SER A 467 -17.17 0.24 -14.90
N GLN A 468 -18.01 0.78 -15.79
CA GLN A 468 -19.38 1.18 -15.46
C GLN A 468 -20.19 -0.03 -15.00
N ILE A 469 -20.95 0.13 -13.91
CA ILE A 469 -21.82 -0.93 -13.37
C ILE A 469 -23.18 -0.90 -14.07
N VAL A 470 -23.72 0.29 -14.31
CA VAL A 470 -24.99 0.49 -15.02
C VAL A 470 -24.71 0.83 -16.47
N LYS A 471 -25.18 0.01 -17.41
CA LYS A 471 -24.91 0.14 -18.86
C LYS A 471 -26.09 0.72 -19.64
N GLY A 472 -27.29 0.75 -19.08
CA GLY A 472 -28.47 1.24 -19.77
C GLY A 472 -29.75 0.96 -18.98
N ILE A 473 -30.86 1.46 -19.48
CA ILE A 473 -32.20 1.21 -18.99
C ILE A 473 -32.72 -0.04 -19.70
N ASN A 474 -33.23 -1.03 -18.94
CA ASN A 474 -33.73 -2.27 -19.53
C ASN A 474 -35.21 -2.23 -19.96
N LYS A 475 -35.89 -1.07 -19.72
CA LYS A 475 -37.25 -0.81 -20.17
C LYS A 475 -37.33 0.62 -20.71
N ASP A 476 -37.28 0.76 -22.02
CA ASP A 476 -37.30 2.04 -22.72
C ASP A 476 -38.68 2.75 -22.69
N SER A 477 -39.68 2.16 -22.09
CA SER A 477 -41.08 2.59 -22.14
C SER A 477 -41.78 2.63 -20.79
N LEU A 478 -41.12 3.16 -19.76
CA LEU A 478 -41.80 3.52 -18.50
C LEU A 478 -41.88 5.02 -18.35
#